data_a259492aa668262e8beb258d1e3615ac
#
_entry.id   a259492aa668262e8beb258d1e3615ac
#
_cell.length_a   1.000
_cell.length_b   1.000
_cell.length_c   1.000
_cell.angle_alpha   90.00
_cell.angle_beta   90.00
_cell.angle_gamma   90.00
#
_symmetry.space_group_name_H-M   'P 1'
#
loop_
_entity.id
_entity.type
_entity.pdbx_description
1 polymer ?
#
loop_
_entity_poly.entity_id
_entity_poly.type
_entity_poly.pdbx_seq_one_letter_code
_entity_poly.pdbx_strand_id
1 'polypeptide(L)'
;MIPLRPLWEMTSYGWFYYILYNIMKKYIVDKDLLFLTQILIFNGPINTTSSGIPIGNYTSQFFANIYLNELDQFIKRTLKIKYYTRYMDDFVLLLPSKKDCIEIKNKIEIFLKNTLKLELNDKSRYYPYKMGVNFCGYRIWPTHRLLRKSSKTKIKRKIRKWNKIWLRGDLDFGIVMPSLQSWLAHANHCNTYKLKCKVLNSAEFLYNDKKEYPVRID
;
A
#
# COMPACT_ATOMS: atom_id res chain seq x y z
N MET A 1 -7.04 -2.39 9.21
CA MET A 1 -5.82 -2.36 8.40
C MET A 1 -4.67 -2.72 9.31
N ILE A 2 -3.93 -3.73 8.95
CA ILE A 2 -2.83 -4.24 9.75
C ILE A 2 -1.57 -4.12 8.88
N PRO A 3 -0.82 -3.00 8.96
CA PRO A 3 0.50 -2.93 8.36
C PRO A 3 1.47 -3.82 9.14
N LEU A 4 2.37 -4.48 8.44
CA LEU A 4 3.44 -5.28 9.01
C LEU A 4 4.65 -4.37 9.30
N ARG A 5 5.33 -4.65 10.41
CA ARG A 5 6.61 -4.03 10.75
C ARG A 5 7.66 -5.13 10.77
N PRO A 6 8.73 -5.01 10.00
CA PRO A 6 9.80 -6.00 10.03
C PRO A 6 10.59 -5.89 11.35
N LEU A 7 10.90 -7.02 11.97
CA LEU A 7 11.75 -7.13 13.18
C LEU A 7 13.23 -6.72 12.93
N TRP A 8 13.59 -6.49 11.71
CA TRP A 8 14.96 -6.22 11.27
C TRP A 8 15.51 -4.85 11.69
N GLU A 9 14.67 -3.96 12.24
CA GLU A 9 15.22 -2.78 12.93
C GLU A 9 16.03 -3.14 14.19
N MET A 10 15.97 -4.39 14.67
CA MET A 10 16.62 -4.80 15.93
C MET A 10 17.67 -5.91 15.84
N THR A 11 17.69 -6.78 14.81
CA THR A 11 18.68 -7.87 14.78
C THR A 11 19.01 -8.36 13.39
N SER A 12 20.30 -8.30 13.03
CA SER A 12 21.03 -9.06 12.01
C SER A 12 20.35 -9.36 10.66
N TYR A 13 20.84 -8.73 9.63
CA TYR A 13 20.58 -8.80 8.18
C TYR A 13 20.41 -10.21 7.56
N GLY A 14 20.68 -11.30 8.29
CA GLY A 14 20.72 -12.66 7.75
C GLY A 14 19.35 -13.35 7.67
N TRP A 15 18.45 -13.13 8.63
CA TRP A 15 17.26 -13.96 8.79
C TRP A 15 16.22 -13.79 7.67
N PHE A 16 15.98 -12.58 7.19
CA PHE A 16 15.04 -12.35 6.12
C PHE A 16 15.46 -13.07 4.83
N TYR A 17 16.70 -12.87 4.41
CA TYR A 17 17.26 -13.48 3.20
C TYR A 17 17.31 -15.00 3.31
N TYR A 18 17.68 -15.52 4.47
CA TYR A 18 17.70 -16.96 4.75
C TYR A 18 16.31 -17.58 4.70
N ILE A 19 15.30 -16.95 5.31
CA ILE A 19 13.92 -17.44 5.28
C ILE A 19 13.38 -17.37 3.86
N LEU A 20 13.59 -16.26 3.14
CA LEU A 20 13.18 -16.10 1.75
C LEU A 20 13.78 -17.19 0.85
N TYR A 21 15.08 -17.41 0.97
CA TYR A 21 15.77 -18.47 0.20
C TYR A 21 15.18 -19.85 0.51
N ASN A 22 14.95 -20.16 1.77
CA ASN A 22 14.31 -21.43 2.15
C ASN A 22 12.88 -21.58 1.65
N ILE A 23 12.11 -20.50 1.58
CA ILE A 23 10.79 -20.51 0.96
C ILE A 23 10.93 -20.83 -0.53
N MET A 24 11.81 -20.13 -1.24
CA MET A 24 12.02 -20.34 -2.69
C MET A 24 12.52 -21.75 -3.01
N LYS A 25 13.42 -22.29 -2.19
CA LYS A 25 13.95 -23.67 -2.34
C LYS A 25 12.85 -24.74 -2.31
N LYS A 26 11.70 -24.49 -1.69
CA LYS A 26 10.57 -25.42 -1.69
C LYS A 26 9.88 -25.53 -3.08
N TYR A 27 10.02 -24.49 -3.90
CA TYR A 27 9.29 -24.39 -5.18
C TYR A 27 10.21 -24.48 -6.40
N ILE A 28 11.48 -24.15 -6.28
CA ILE A 28 12.45 -24.16 -7.36
C ILE A 28 13.22 -25.50 -7.31
N VAL A 29 13.00 -26.34 -8.31
CA VAL A 29 13.69 -27.64 -8.45
C VAL A 29 14.97 -27.51 -9.27
N ASP A 30 15.00 -26.60 -10.23
CA ASP A 30 16.15 -26.34 -11.09
C ASP A 30 17.30 -25.73 -10.27
N LYS A 31 18.50 -26.37 -10.35
CA LYS A 31 19.67 -25.99 -9.55
C LYS A 31 20.30 -24.68 -10.01
N ASP A 32 20.30 -24.42 -11.32
CA ASP A 32 20.91 -23.22 -11.88
C ASP A 32 20.05 -21.99 -11.56
N LEU A 33 18.72 -22.13 -11.67
CA LEU A 33 17.77 -21.11 -11.25
C LEU A 33 17.85 -20.86 -9.74
N LEU A 34 18.03 -21.89 -8.92
CA LEU A 34 18.19 -21.75 -7.48
C LEU A 34 19.47 -21.01 -7.13
N PHE A 35 20.58 -21.31 -7.83
CA PHE A 35 21.85 -20.62 -7.68
C PHE A 35 21.74 -19.15 -8.07
N LEU A 36 21.11 -18.84 -9.23
CA LEU A 36 20.86 -17.47 -9.64
C LEU A 36 20.00 -16.71 -8.61
N THR A 37 18.96 -17.37 -8.09
CA THR A 37 18.10 -16.81 -7.05
C THR A 37 18.89 -16.50 -5.78
N GLN A 38 19.81 -17.38 -5.39
CA GLN A 38 20.69 -17.16 -4.24
C GLN A 38 21.57 -15.91 -4.45
N ILE A 39 22.16 -15.77 -5.64
CA ILE A 39 22.95 -14.59 -5.99
C ILE A 39 22.11 -13.32 -5.89
N LEU A 40 20.90 -13.31 -6.45
CA LEU A 40 20.00 -12.16 -6.42
C LEU A 40 19.55 -11.77 -5.00
N ILE A 41 19.37 -12.75 -4.12
CA ILE A 41 18.95 -12.53 -2.74
C ILE A 41 20.12 -12.02 -1.87
N PHE A 42 21.31 -12.63 -1.99
CA PHE A 42 22.43 -12.35 -1.09
C PHE A 42 23.43 -11.30 -1.61
N ASN A 43 23.53 -11.11 -2.94
CA ASN A 43 24.42 -10.11 -3.55
C ASN A 43 23.73 -8.82 -4.00
N GLY A 44 22.48 -8.59 -3.56
CA GLY A 44 21.85 -7.27 -3.72
C GLY A 44 22.75 -6.19 -3.10
N PRO A 45 22.70 -4.93 -3.56
CA PRO A 45 23.56 -3.87 -3.07
C PRO A 45 23.42 -3.77 -1.54
N ILE A 46 24.41 -4.25 -0.84
CA ILE A 46 24.56 -4.11 0.62
C ILE A 46 24.95 -2.65 0.84
N ASN A 47 23.98 -1.76 0.74
CA ASN A 47 24.17 -0.43 1.31
C ASN A 47 24.16 -0.61 2.83
N THR A 48 25.31 -0.45 3.41
CA THR A 48 25.67 -0.69 4.80
C THR A 48 24.87 0.11 5.84
N THR A 49 23.84 0.85 5.42
CA THR A 49 23.04 1.73 6.30
C THR A 49 21.53 1.52 6.24
N SER A 50 21.00 0.69 5.32
CA SER A 50 19.57 0.41 5.24
C SER A 50 19.30 -1.08 5.28
N SER A 51 18.80 -1.53 6.40
CA SER A 51 18.25 -2.86 6.58
C SER A 51 16.99 -3.01 5.75
N GLY A 52 16.95 -3.89 4.75
CA GLY A 52 15.77 -4.20 3.98
C GLY A 52 15.98 -4.59 2.54
N ILE A 53 14.89 -5.05 1.96
CA ILE A 53 14.83 -5.23 0.52
C ILE A 53 15.11 -3.88 -0.13
N PRO A 54 16.07 -3.78 -1.07
CA PRO A 54 16.40 -2.52 -1.74
C PRO A 54 15.14 -1.89 -2.34
N ILE A 55 14.78 -0.70 -1.90
CA ILE A 55 13.64 0.04 -2.43
C ILE A 55 13.99 0.47 -3.84
N GLY A 56 13.13 0.09 -4.81
CA GLY A 56 13.30 0.49 -6.22
C GLY A 56 13.62 -0.66 -7.18
N ASN A 57 14.01 -1.83 -6.70
CA ASN A 57 14.19 -3.01 -7.54
C ASN A 57 12.86 -3.74 -7.77
N TYR A 58 12.57 -4.13 -9.01
CA TYR A 58 11.40 -4.95 -9.36
C TYR A 58 11.40 -6.29 -8.61
N THR A 59 12.56 -6.91 -8.42
CA THR A 59 12.75 -8.14 -7.66
C THR A 59 12.33 -8.01 -6.20
N SER A 60 12.48 -6.85 -5.61
CA SER A 60 12.14 -6.61 -4.20
C SER A 60 10.65 -6.76 -3.91
N GLN A 61 9.80 -6.24 -4.80
CA GLN A 61 8.34 -6.41 -4.67
C GLN A 61 7.92 -7.87 -4.88
N PHE A 62 8.56 -8.55 -5.82
CA PHE A 62 8.33 -9.96 -6.07
C PHE A 62 8.71 -10.81 -4.86
N PHE A 63 9.91 -10.63 -4.32
CA PHE A 63 10.37 -11.35 -3.14
C PHE A 63 9.53 -11.06 -1.89
N ALA A 64 9.09 -9.83 -1.69
CA ALA A 64 8.18 -9.49 -0.60
C ALA A 64 6.84 -10.23 -0.71
N ASN A 65 6.31 -10.37 -1.93
CA ASN A 65 5.07 -11.12 -2.14
C ASN A 65 5.26 -12.62 -1.91
N ILE A 66 6.37 -13.22 -2.34
CA ILE A 66 6.70 -14.62 -2.04
C ILE A 66 6.83 -14.83 -0.52
N TYR A 67 7.54 -13.94 0.15
CA TYR A 67 7.74 -14.02 1.59
C TYR A 67 6.42 -13.96 2.37
N LEU A 68 5.56 -13.02 2.01
CA LEU A 68 4.25 -12.84 2.66
C LEU A 68 3.19 -13.86 2.20
N ASN A 69 3.45 -14.63 1.15
CA ASN A 69 2.56 -15.73 0.77
C ASN A 69 2.45 -16.80 1.87
N GLU A 70 3.49 -17.01 2.67
CA GLU A 70 3.41 -17.91 3.84
C GLU A 70 2.32 -17.45 4.83
N LEU A 71 2.19 -16.13 5.04
CA LEU A 71 1.10 -15.55 5.83
C LEU A 71 -0.25 -15.77 5.17
N ASP A 72 -0.35 -15.59 3.83
CA ASP A 72 -1.58 -15.84 3.09
C ASP A 72 -2.03 -17.30 3.24
N GLN A 73 -1.10 -18.26 3.12
CA GLN A 73 -1.38 -19.68 3.31
C GLN A 73 -1.81 -19.99 4.74
N PHE A 74 -1.14 -19.42 5.75
CA PHE A 74 -1.51 -19.58 7.15
C PHE A 74 -2.93 -19.09 7.41
N ILE A 75 -3.28 -17.89 6.95
CA ILE A 75 -4.61 -17.30 7.14
C ILE A 75 -5.68 -18.09 6.40
N LYS A 76 -5.42 -18.50 5.16
CA LYS A 76 -6.43 -19.16 4.31
C LYS A 76 -6.57 -20.65 4.60
N ARG A 77 -5.48 -21.37 4.85
CA ARG A 77 -5.48 -22.82 4.99
C ARG A 77 -5.52 -23.28 6.44
N THR A 78 -4.74 -22.64 7.33
CA THR A 78 -4.66 -23.04 8.73
C THR A 78 -5.78 -22.40 9.53
N LEU A 79 -5.93 -21.06 9.46
CA LEU A 79 -6.98 -20.35 10.18
C LEU A 79 -8.34 -20.40 9.48
N LYS A 80 -8.39 -20.84 8.21
CA LYS A 80 -9.59 -20.99 7.37
C LYS A 80 -10.46 -19.74 7.31
N ILE A 81 -9.84 -18.55 7.32
CA ILE A 81 -10.57 -17.28 7.29
C ILE A 81 -11.10 -17.03 5.89
N LYS A 82 -12.44 -16.90 5.78
CA LYS A 82 -13.13 -16.73 4.51
C LYS A 82 -12.82 -15.38 3.86
N TYR A 83 -12.92 -14.30 4.61
CA TYR A 83 -12.80 -12.94 4.13
C TYR A 83 -11.44 -12.35 4.52
N TYR A 84 -10.51 -12.42 3.60
CA TYR A 84 -9.14 -11.95 3.71
C TYR A 84 -8.71 -11.29 2.41
N THR A 85 -8.02 -10.17 2.52
CA THR A 85 -7.35 -9.51 1.39
C THR A 85 -6.05 -8.87 1.86
N ARG A 86 -5.01 -8.92 1.03
CA ARG A 86 -3.72 -8.27 1.25
C ARG A 86 -3.31 -7.46 0.02
N TYR A 87 -2.70 -6.34 0.28
CA TYR A 87 -2.01 -5.54 -0.70
C TYR A 87 -0.66 -5.13 -0.11
N MET A 88 0.41 -5.70 -0.63
CA MET A 88 1.76 -5.60 -0.07
C MET A 88 1.80 -6.06 1.39
N ASP A 89 2.20 -5.15 2.30
CA ASP A 89 2.27 -5.34 3.75
C ASP A 89 0.94 -5.05 4.48
N ASP A 90 0.01 -4.39 3.81
CA ASP A 90 -1.30 -4.09 4.37
C ASP A 90 -2.29 -5.24 4.13
N PHE A 91 -2.92 -5.75 5.18
CA PHE A 91 -3.98 -6.75 5.04
C PHE A 91 -5.21 -6.48 5.90
N VAL A 92 -6.33 -7.03 5.46
CA VAL A 92 -7.64 -6.88 6.11
C VAL A 92 -8.31 -8.23 6.25
N LEU A 93 -8.86 -8.47 7.44
CA LEU A 93 -9.67 -9.63 7.78
C LEU A 93 -11.06 -9.17 8.19
N LEU A 94 -12.10 -9.92 7.81
CA LEU A 94 -13.43 -9.71 8.31
C LEU A 94 -13.85 -10.92 9.15
N LEU A 95 -14.16 -10.69 10.41
CA LEU A 95 -14.46 -11.71 11.39
C LEU A 95 -15.80 -11.42 12.07
N PRO A 96 -16.52 -12.47 12.55
CA PRO A 96 -17.86 -12.33 13.10
C PRO A 96 -17.92 -11.52 14.39
N SER A 97 -16.95 -11.69 15.29
CA SER A 97 -16.98 -11.09 16.62
C SER A 97 -15.67 -10.41 17.02
N LYS A 98 -15.74 -9.53 18.03
CA LYS A 98 -14.55 -8.91 18.63
C LYS A 98 -13.64 -9.95 19.28
N LYS A 99 -14.21 -11.01 19.88
CA LYS A 99 -13.45 -12.10 20.49
C LYS A 99 -12.60 -12.82 19.46
N ASP A 100 -13.20 -13.16 18.32
CA ASP A 100 -12.47 -13.78 17.21
C ASP A 100 -11.36 -12.87 16.69
N CYS A 101 -11.61 -11.55 16.64
CA CYS A 101 -10.58 -10.60 16.21
C CYS A 101 -9.35 -10.61 17.12
N ILE A 102 -9.56 -10.71 18.46
CA ILE A 102 -8.47 -10.77 19.44
C ILE A 102 -7.71 -12.08 19.29
N GLU A 103 -8.43 -13.20 19.25
CA GLU A 103 -7.84 -14.53 19.14
C GLU A 103 -7.03 -14.70 17.86
N ILE A 104 -7.61 -14.32 16.72
CA ILE A 104 -6.95 -14.42 15.41
C ILE A 104 -5.75 -13.47 15.31
N LYS A 105 -5.86 -12.26 15.86
CA LYS A 105 -4.73 -11.33 15.92
C LYS A 105 -3.55 -11.96 16.67
N ASN A 106 -3.76 -12.54 17.84
CA ASN A 106 -2.71 -13.20 18.62
C ASN A 106 -2.09 -14.39 17.87
N LYS A 107 -2.92 -15.22 17.21
CA LYS A 107 -2.40 -16.33 16.37
C LYS A 107 -1.52 -15.82 15.22
N ILE A 108 -1.92 -14.74 14.57
CA ILE A 108 -1.13 -14.12 13.49
C ILE A 108 0.17 -13.52 14.05
N GLU A 109 0.14 -12.85 15.19
CA GLU A 109 1.35 -12.29 15.83
C GLU A 109 2.37 -13.39 16.16
N ILE A 110 1.92 -14.49 16.74
CA ILE A 110 2.77 -15.65 17.05
C ILE A 110 3.36 -16.23 15.77
N PHE A 111 2.56 -16.43 14.72
CA PHE A 111 3.02 -16.94 13.44
C PHE A 111 4.08 -16.02 12.79
N LEU A 112 3.79 -14.73 12.72
CA LEU A 112 4.71 -13.74 12.15
C LEU A 112 6.04 -13.73 12.87
N LYS A 113 6.03 -13.68 14.20
CA LYS A 113 7.22 -13.66 15.04
C LYS A 113 8.05 -14.94 14.90
N ASN A 114 7.40 -16.10 14.94
CA ASN A 114 8.09 -17.38 14.96
C ASN A 114 8.57 -17.79 13.57
N THR A 115 7.75 -17.61 12.53
CA THR A 115 8.00 -18.15 11.19
C THR A 115 8.65 -17.12 10.27
N LEU A 116 8.16 -15.88 10.27
CA LEU A 116 8.61 -14.86 9.35
C LEU A 116 9.48 -13.78 10.00
N LYS A 117 9.74 -13.84 11.30
CA LYS A 117 10.50 -12.81 12.03
C LYS A 117 9.98 -11.39 11.71
N LEU A 118 8.66 -11.25 11.66
CA LEU A 118 7.94 -10.00 11.45
C LEU A 118 7.06 -9.69 12.65
N GLU A 119 6.76 -8.42 12.84
CA GLU A 119 5.81 -7.94 13.84
C GLU A 119 4.65 -7.19 13.21
N LEU A 120 3.49 -7.19 13.88
CA LEU A 120 2.40 -6.31 13.50
C LEU A 120 2.75 -4.87 13.87
N ASN A 121 2.39 -3.94 13.01
CA ASN A 121 2.53 -2.51 13.30
C ASN A 121 1.65 -2.12 14.51
N ASP A 122 2.12 -1.21 15.36
CA ASP A 122 1.39 -0.69 16.53
C ASP A 122 0.03 -0.06 16.19
N LYS A 123 -0.15 0.33 14.93
CA LYS A 123 -1.41 0.85 14.38
C LYS A 123 -2.39 -0.24 13.97
N SER A 124 -2.01 -1.53 14.10
CA SER A 124 -2.89 -2.66 13.80
C SER A 124 -4.06 -2.71 14.76
N ARG A 125 -5.27 -2.51 14.25
CA ARG A 125 -6.48 -2.38 15.08
C ARG A 125 -7.62 -3.18 14.48
N TYR A 126 -8.53 -3.61 15.34
CA TYR A 126 -9.85 -4.12 14.97
C TYR A 126 -10.92 -3.10 15.36
N TYR A 127 -11.95 -2.97 14.54
CA TYR A 127 -13.05 -2.05 14.76
C TYR A 127 -14.30 -2.52 13.99
N PRO A 128 -15.50 -2.06 14.35
CA PRO A 128 -16.72 -2.44 13.65
C PRO A 128 -16.68 -2.04 12.17
N TYR A 129 -17.17 -2.92 11.28
CA TYR A 129 -17.20 -2.67 9.83
C TYR A 129 -17.97 -1.41 9.44
N LYS A 130 -18.95 -1.01 10.27
CA LYS A 130 -19.74 0.23 10.10
C LYS A 130 -18.86 1.50 10.08
N MET A 131 -17.69 1.45 10.67
CA MET A 131 -16.74 2.57 10.64
C MET A 131 -16.02 2.71 9.28
N GLY A 132 -16.13 1.72 8.41
CA GLY A 132 -15.40 1.66 7.15
C GLY A 132 -13.91 1.35 7.32
N VAL A 133 -13.33 0.65 6.36
CA VAL A 133 -11.94 0.17 6.37
C VAL A 133 -11.08 1.07 5.50
N ASN A 134 -9.94 1.52 6.02
CA ASN A 134 -8.94 2.22 5.22
C ASN A 134 -8.07 1.19 4.49
N PHE A 135 -8.15 1.12 3.16
CA PHE A 135 -7.37 0.19 2.35
C PHE A 135 -7.05 0.80 0.98
N CYS A 136 -5.83 0.62 0.49
CA CYS A 136 -5.37 1.11 -0.82
C CYS A 136 -5.72 2.58 -1.13
N GLY A 137 -5.61 3.48 -0.15
CA GLY A 137 -5.90 4.91 -0.37
C GLY A 137 -7.36 5.31 -0.22
N TYR A 138 -8.27 4.36 -0.02
CA TYR A 138 -9.70 4.58 0.16
C TYR A 138 -10.15 4.26 1.59
N ARG A 139 -11.33 4.77 1.94
CA ARG A 139 -12.11 4.29 3.07
C ARG A 139 -13.34 3.59 2.51
N ILE A 140 -13.47 2.30 2.81
CA ILE A 140 -14.40 1.38 2.16
C ILE A 140 -15.45 0.94 3.16
N TRP A 141 -16.72 1.03 2.77
CA TRP A 141 -17.89 0.49 3.45
C TRP A 141 -18.56 -0.57 2.56
N PRO A 142 -19.48 -1.36 3.07
CA PRO A 142 -20.21 -2.34 2.25
C PRO A 142 -20.98 -1.71 1.08
N THR A 143 -21.47 -0.49 1.23
CA THR A 143 -22.33 0.19 0.27
C THR A 143 -21.60 1.22 -0.62
N HIS A 144 -20.49 1.75 -0.16
CA HIS A 144 -19.77 2.80 -0.89
C HIS A 144 -18.30 2.89 -0.47
N ARG A 145 -17.52 3.61 -1.23
CA ARG A 145 -16.12 3.92 -0.92
C ARG A 145 -15.81 5.39 -1.17
N LEU A 146 -14.98 5.97 -0.33
CA LEU A 146 -14.56 7.36 -0.39
C LEU A 146 -13.04 7.47 -0.37
N LEU A 147 -12.50 8.58 -0.88
CA LEU A 147 -11.08 8.92 -0.71
C LEU A 147 -10.73 9.14 0.76
N ARG A 148 -9.53 8.75 1.15
CA ARG A 148 -8.95 9.09 2.46
C ARG A 148 -8.94 10.61 2.66
N LYS A 149 -9.11 11.04 3.93
CA LYS A 149 -9.02 12.46 4.31
C LYS A 149 -7.70 13.10 3.88
N SER A 150 -6.58 12.35 3.96
CA SER A 150 -5.26 12.82 3.54
C SER A 150 -5.21 13.17 2.04
N SER A 151 -5.79 12.35 1.16
CA SER A 151 -5.85 12.63 -0.28
C SER A 151 -6.66 13.90 -0.57
N LYS A 152 -7.83 14.05 0.08
CA LYS A 152 -8.64 15.27 -0.04
C LYS A 152 -7.90 16.53 0.42
N THR A 153 -7.17 16.43 1.52
CA THR A 153 -6.40 17.57 2.05
C THR A 153 -5.22 17.92 1.16
N LYS A 154 -4.51 16.90 0.63
CA LYS A 154 -3.37 17.10 -0.27
C LYS A 154 -3.77 17.83 -1.55
N ILE A 155 -4.85 17.39 -2.21
CA ILE A 155 -5.30 18.05 -3.45
C ILE A 155 -5.73 19.49 -3.21
N LYS A 156 -6.47 19.78 -2.14
CA LYS A 156 -6.87 21.14 -1.80
C LYS A 156 -5.66 22.07 -1.55
N ARG A 157 -4.60 21.53 -0.91
CA ARG A 157 -3.34 22.30 -0.73
C ARG A 157 -2.64 22.55 -2.05
N LYS A 158 -2.60 21.54 -2.93
CA LYS A 158 -2.01 21.69 -4.27
C LYS A 158 -2.75 22.73 -5.08
N ILE A 159 -4.09 22.68 -5.17
CA ILE A 159 -4.90 23.68 -5.90
C ILE A 159 -4.61 25.09 -5.38
N ARG A 160 -4.64 25.31 -4.07
CA ARG A 160 -4.33 26.63 -3.48
C ARG A 160 -2.92 27.11 -3.84
N LYS A 161 -1.94 26.21 -3.85
CA LYS A 161 -0.57 26.53 -4.26
C LYS A 161 -0.53 26.90 -5.75
N TRP A 162 -1.17 26.12 -6.60
CA TRP A 162 -1.21 26.33 -8.05
C TRP A 162 -1.92 27.63 -8.43
N ASN A 163 -3.06 27.95 -7.81
CA ASN A 163 -3.72 29.26 -8.01
C ASN A 163 -2.78 30.43 -7.67
N LYS A 164 -2.02 30.34 -6.55
CA LYS A 164 -1.05 31.39 -6.20
C LYS A 164 0.08 31.55 -7.20
N ILE A 165 0.59 30.46 -7.75
CA ILE A 165 1.65 30.47 -8.77
C ILE A 165 1.08 31.00 -10.10
N TRP A 166 -0.13 30.61 -10.43
CA TRP A 166 -0.82 31.08 -11.64
C TRP A 166 -1.07 32.59 -11.62
N LEU A 167 -1.48 33.16 -10.50
CA LEU A 167 -1.65 34.61 -10.33
C LEU A 167 -0.32 35.40 -10.52
N ARG A 168 0.84 34.75 -10.40
CA ARG A 168 2.15 35.34 -10.68
C ARG A 168 2.61 35.16 -12.14
N GLY A 169 1.87 34.41 -12.94
CA GLY A 169 2.23 34.06 -14.30
C GLY A 169 3.22 32.89 -14.44
N ASP A 170 3.61 32.24 -13.35
CA ASP A 170 4.69 31.22 -13.31
C ASP A 170 4.18 29.78 -13.32
N LEU A 171 2.90 29.52 -13.65
CA LEU A 171 2.32 28.18 -13.57
C LEU A 171 2.77 27.31 -14.75
N ASP A 172 3.47 26.24 -14.48
CA ASP A 172 3.81 25.20 -15.46
C ASP A 172 2.67 24.16 -15.56
N PHE A 173 1.88 24.27 -16.63
CA PHE A 173 0.80 23.34 -16.94
C PHE A 173 1.29 21.92 -17.23
N GLY A 174 2.52 21.74 -17.73
CA GLY A 174 3.14 20.43 -17.96
C GLY A 174 3.30 19.62 -16.66
N ILE A 175 3.48 20.29 -15.52
CA ILE A 175 3.57 19.64 -14.19
C ILE A 175 2.21 19.52 -13.51
N VAL A 176 1.39 20.56 -13.65
CA VAL A 176 0.10 20.65 -12.93
C VAL A 176 -0.93 19.68 -13.50
N MET A 177 -1.09 19.63 -14.82
CA MET A 177 -2.12 18.82 -15.47
C MET A 177 -1.95 17.32 -15.24
N PRO A 178 -0.76 16.70 -15.40
CA PRO A 178 -0.57 15.28 -15.07
C PRO A 178 -0.86 14.98 -13.62
N SER A 179 -0.48 15.88 -12.69
CA SER A 179 -0.76 15.71 -11.26
C SER A 179 -2.25 15.78 -10.92
N LEU A 180 -2.99 16.67 -11.56
CA LEU A 180 -4.45 16.80 -11.41
C LEU A 180 -5.17 15.60 -12.03
N GLN A 181 -4.82 15.21 -13.24
CA GLN A 181 -5.37 14.04 -13.94
C GLN A 181 -5.15 12.75 -13.16
N SER A 182 -3.94 12.53 -12.63
CA SER A 182 -3.64 11.38 -11.76
C SER A 182 -4.53 11.35 -10.52
N TRP A 183 -4.79 12.51 -9.90
CA TRP A 183 -5.70 12.57 -8.75
C TRP A 183 -7.15 12.31 -9.17
N LEU A 184 -7.61 12.84 -10.30
CA LEU A 184 -8.96 12.60 -10.85
C LEU A 184 -9.17 11.13 -11.17
N ALA A 185 -8.20 10.48 -11.84
CA ALA A 185 -8.22 9.05 -12.12
C ALA A 185 -8.34 8.23 -10.83
N HIS A 186 -7.54 8.57 -9.80
CA HIS A 186 -7.65 7.93 -8.49
C HIS A 186 -9.03 8.18 -7.84
N ALA A 187 -9.61 9.37 -7.99
CA ALA A 187 -10.92 9.73 -7.46
C ALA A 187 -12.07 9.02 -8.18
N ASN A 188 -11.92 8.65 -9.47
CA ASN A 188 -12.96 7.96 -10.25
C ASN A 188 -13.27 6.56 -9.71
N HIS A 189 -12.36 5.93 -8.98
CA HIS A 189 -12.58 4.62 -8.35
C HIS A 189 -13.47 4.68 -7.10
N CYS A 190 -14.09 5.82 -6.75
CA CYS A 190 -14.92 5.96 -5.56
C CYS A 190 -16.03 7.02 -5.72
N ASN A 191 -16.95 7.07 -4.75
CA ASN A 191 -18.09 7.99 -4.76
C ASN A 191 -17.67 9.43 -4.47
N THR A 192 -17.11 10.13 -5.46
CA THR A 192 -16.48 11.45 -5.30
C THR A 192 -16.95 12.51 -6.28
N TYR A 193 -18.03 12.30 -7.02
CA TYR A 193 -18.51 13.27 -7.99
C TYR A 193 -18.58 14.70 -7.43
N LYS A 194 -19.33 14.91 -6.35
CA LYS A 194 -19.44 16.23 -5.68
C LYS A 194 -18.09 16.79 -5.23
N LEU A 195 -17.14 15.94 -4.84
CA LEU A 195 -15.81 16.36 -4.44
C LEU A 195 -14.98 16.77 -5.66
N LYS A 196 -15.06 16.03 -6.77
CA LYS A 196 -14.37 16.36 -8.03
C LYS A 196 -14.84 17.75 -8.52
N CYS A 197 -16.15 17.96 -8.64
CA CYS A 197 -16.70 19.26 -9.03
C CYS A 197 -16.20 20.39 -8.11
N LYS A 198 -16.22 20.18 -6.78
CA LYS A 198 -15.73 21.20 -5.83
C LYS A 198 -14.23 21.50 -5.98
N VAL A 199 -13.42 20.50 -6.27
CA VAL A 199 -11.97 20.67 -6.48
C VAL A 199 -11.72 21.39 -7.80
N LEU A 200 -12.37 20.99 -8.89
CA LEU A 200 -12.22 21.63 -10.20
C LEU A 200 -12.70 23.09 -10.15
N ASN A 201 -13.86 23.37 -9.58
CA ASN A 201 -14.37 24.75 -9.44
C ASN A 201 -13.46 25.65 -8.58
N SER A 202 -12.61 25.06 -7.71
CA SER A 202 -11.61 25.82 -6.95
C SER A 202 -10.30 26.03 -7.66
N ALA A 203 -10.11 25.46 -8.85
CA ALA A 203 -8.91 25.55 -9.68
C ALA A 203 -9.05 26.69 -10.70
N GLU A 204 -8.82 27.93 -10.27
CA GLU A 204 -9.02 29.16 -11.03
C GLU A 204 -8.23 29.15 -12.35
N PHE A 205 -7.05 28.56 -12.37
CA PHE A 205 -6.19 28.40 -13.55
C PHE A 205 -6.80 27.56 -14.67
N LEU A 206 -7.89 26.81 -14.43
CA LEU A 206 -8.58 26.03 -15.45
C LEU A 206 -9.60 26.87 -16.28
N TYR A 207 -10.05 28.01 -15.77
CA TYR A 207 -11.14 28.76 -16.34
C TYR A 207 -10.73 30.07 -17.00
N ASN A 208 -9.52 30.56 -16.72
CA ASN A 208 -9.11 31.89 -17.15
C ASN A 208 -8.05 31.89 -18.28
N ASP A 209 -7.69 30.73 -18.83
CA ASP A 209 -6.80 30.70 -19.98
C ASP A 209 -7.58 30.49 -21.28
N LYS A 210 -7.27 31.29 -22.31
CA LYS A 210 -7.88 31.23 -23.66
C LYS A 210 -7.58 29.92 -24.42
N LYS A 211 -6.93 28.96 -23.78
CA LYS A 211 -6.76 27.58 -24.23
C LYS A 211 -7.63 26.66 -23.39
N GLU A 212 -8.80 26.29 -23.92
CA GLU A 212 -9.64 25.24 -23.37
C GLU A 212 -8.85 23.92 -23.29
N TYR A 213 -8.43 23.53 -22.07
CA TYR A 213 -8.00 22.17 -21.80
C TYR A 213 -9.22 21.36 -21.41
N PRO A 214 -9.73 20.44 -22.25
CA PRO A 214 -10.90 19.66 -21.92
C PRO A 214 -10.59 18.68 -20.79
N VAL A 215 -10.94 19.05 -19.56
CA VAL A 215 -10.96 18.12 -18.45
C VAL A 215 -12.24 17.30 -18.56
N ARG A 216 -12.20 16.11 -19.14
CA ARG A 216 -13.33 15.18 -19.15
C ARG A 216 -13.67 14.77 -17.72
N ILE A 217 -14.91 15.01 -17.32
CA ILE A 217 -15.52 14.59 -16.04
C ILE A 217 -16.41 13.38 -16.36
N ASP A 218 -15.81 12.26 -16.73
CA ASP A 218 -16.53 11.00 -16.89
C ASP A 218 -16.68 10.28 -15.54
#